data_3eac2410196a50ea0064565b8330b7e6
#
_entry.id   3eac2410196a50ea0064565b8330b7e6
#
_cell.length_a   1.000
_cell.length_b   1.000
_cell.length_c   1.000
_cell.angle_alpha   90.00
_cell.angle_beta   90.00
_cell.angle_gamma   90.00
#
_symmetry.space_group_name_H-M   'P 1'
#
loop_
_entity.id
_entity.type
_entity.pdbx_description
1 polymer ?
#
loop_
_entity_poly.entity_id
_entity_poly.type
_entity_poly.pdbx_seq_one_letter_code
_entity_poly.pdbx_strand_id
1 'polypeptide(L)'
;MSSNRYPAAVDVAIVGSGPTASAYARILSEEAPGATIAMFEVGPTVSDPPGAHVKNIADQQARSLAQRASEGPGAGAATVNSPGAVKAGERRARPGTYLLQDGYVLPGEDGMPVAAMSSNVGGMAAHWTAACPRPGGKERIAFLPDLEQLLDDADRLLGVTTRAFDGAPFSDLVRERLAAAVDEGRDPAFRVQRMPLAVHRRQDGGLVWSGSDVVMGDATRNNPQFELFDESLVTRVLVEDGVAAGIEVQDRRTGDTSRVAARYVVVGADALRTPQLLWASGIRPAALGRYLNDQAQVVFASRLRDVTADDAPQAADGALSEQSGVAWVPYTDGAPFHGQIMQLDASPVPLAEDDPVLPGSIVGLGLFCAKDLQPEDRVAFDDGARDWYGMPAMRIHYRLTDRDHEVLERAKQEIVRLGKAVGDPLDERPFVLPPGASLHYQGTTRMGAFDDGTSVCSADSQVWEVPGLFVAGNGVIPTATACNPTLTAVALAVRGARKMARDISSALVMSESDIRMSK
;
A
#
# COMPACT_ATOMS: atom_id res chain seq x y z
N MET A 1 -38.51 -13.94 -7.68
CA MET A 1 -37.21 -14.22 -8.35
C MET A 1 -36.24 -13.20 -7.80
N SER A 2 -35.27 -13.61 -7.02
CA SER A 2 -34.19 -12.73 -6.57
C SER A 2 -33.47 -12.21 -7.82
N SER A 3 -33.46 -10.90 -8.06
CA SER A 3 -32.62 -10.31 -9.09
C SER A 3 -31.17 -10.64 -8.72
N ASN A 4 -30.43 -11.28 -9.63
CA ASN A 4 -29.01 -11.56 -9.43
C ASN A 4 -28.33 -10.19 -9.17
N ARG A 5 -27.60 -10.07 -8.07
CA ARG A 5 -26.92 -8.83 -7.67
C ARG A 5 -25.83 -8.45 -8.68
N TYR A 6 -25.23 -9.43 -9.32
CA TYR A 6 -24.09 -9.25 -10.20
C TYR A 6 -24.48 -9.37 -11.68
N PRO A 7 -23.77 -8.67 -12.58
CA PRO A 7 -23.95 -8.87 -14.02
C PRO A 7 -23.56 -10.29 -14.42
N ALA A 8 -24.21 -10.82 -15.47
CA ALA A 8 -23.85 -12.12 -16.00
C ALA A 8 -22.47 -12.13 -16.67
N ALA A 9 -22.11 -11.00 -17.30
CA ALA A 9 -20.83 -10.83 -17.99
C ALA A 9 -20.40 -9.37 -18.01
N VAL A 10 -19.06 -9.16 -18.06
CA VAL A 10 -18.41 -7.86 -18.22
C VAL A 10 -17.17 -8.02 -19.09
N ASP A 11 -16.63 -6.92 -19.61
CA ASP A 11 -15.34 -6.97 -20.31
C ASP A 11 -14.20 -7.16 -19.29
N VAL A 12 -14.26 -6.47 -18.15
CA VAL A 12 -13.22 -6.50 -17.12
C VAL A 12 -13.82 -6.71 -15.73
N ALA A 13 -13.38 -7.76 -15.05
CA ALA A 13 -13.65 -7.98 -13.62
C ALA A 13 -12.40 -7.60 -12.81
N ILE A 14 -12.55 -6.65 -11.87
CA ILE A 14 -11.46 -6.19 -10.99
C ILE A 14 -11.72 -6.69 -9.57
N VAL A 15 -10.80 -7.43 -9.00
CA VAL A 15 -10.87 -7.99 -7.64
C VAL A 15 -10.04 -7.13 -6.69
N GLY A 16 -10.70 -6.55 -5.68
CA GLY A 16 -10.15 -5.54 -4.79
C GLY A 16 -10.46 -4.13 -5.27
N SER A 17 -10.39 -3.16 -4.36
CA SER A 17 -10.71 -1.74 -4.60
C SER A 17 -9.62 -0.79 -4.09
N GLY A 18 -8.45 -1.33 -3.72
CA GLY A 18 -7.28 -0.55 -3.30
C GLY A 18 -6.73 0.34 -4.42
N PRO A 19 -5.71 1.17 -4.16
CA PRO A 19 -5.24 2.19 -5.12
C PRO A 19 -4.80 1.60 -6.47
N THR A 20 -4.22 0.41 -6.49
CA THR A 20 -3.78 -0.22 -7.75
C THR A 20 -4.94 -0.76 -8.58
N ALA A 21 -5.95 -1.36 -7.95
CA ALA A 21 -7.20 -1.77 -8.60
C ALA A 21 -7.97 -0.55 -9.13
N SER A 22 -8.00 0.53 -8.34
CA SER A 22 -8.60 1.81 -8.73
C SER A 22 -7.87 2.47 -9.90
N ALA A 23 -6.53 2.31 -10.01
CA ALA A 23 -5.78 2.78 -11.16
C ALA A 23 -6.15 2.04 -12.45
N TYR A 24 -6.40 0.72 -12.38
CA TYR A 24 -6.95 -0.03 -13.52
C TYR A 24 -8.31 0.51 -13.95
N ALA A 25 -9.24 0.67 -13.01
CA ALA A 25 -10.57 1.22 -13.30
C ALA A 25 -10.46 2.63 -13.93
N ARG A 26 -9.56 3.48 -13.42
CA ARG A 26 -9.34 4.84 -13.92
C ARG A 26 -8.81 4.85 -15.35
N ILE A 27 -7.74 4.15 -15.62
CA ILE A 27 -7.11 4.13 -16.94
C ILE A 27 -8.05 3.50 -17.97
N LEU A 28 -8.75 2.42 -17.62
CA LEU A 28 -9.73 1.80 -18.51
C LEU A 28 -10.92 2.74 -18.80
N SER A 29 -11.40 3.49 -17.80
CA SER A 29 -12.45 4.49 -18.02
C SER A 29 -11.99 5.65 -18.92
N GLU A 30 -10.70 6.00 -18.88
CA GLU A 30 -10.12 7.06 -19.73
C GLU A 30 -9.78 6.56 -21.14
N GLU A 31 -9.15 5.38 -21.25
CA GLU A 31 -8.54 4.89 -22.51
C GLU A 31 -9.36 3.83 -23.25
N ALA A 32 -10.35 3.21 -22.56
CA ALA A 32 -11.30 2.24 -23.13
C ALA A 32 -12.73 2.49 -22.60
N PRO A 33 -13.32 3.68 -22.77
CA PRO A 33 -14.55 4.10 -22.07
C PRO A 33 -15.80 3.27 -22.43
N GLY A 34 -15.76 2.49 -23.50
CA GLY A 34 -16.83 1.57 -23.88
C GLY A 34 -16.79 0.21 -23.20
N ALA A 35 -15.70 -0.12 -22.49
CA ALA A 35 -15.58 -1.39 -21.79
C ALA A 35 -16.44 -1.41 -20.52
N THR A 36 -17.18 -2.50 -20.31
CA THR A 36 -17.92 -2.75 -19.08
C THR A 36 -16.97 -3.23 -17.99
N ILE A 37 -16.97 -2.55 -16.84
CA ILE A 37 -16.03 -2.80 -15.73
C ILE A 37 -16.83 -3.08 -14.44
N ALA A 38 -16.61 -4.22 -13.83
CA ALA A 38 -17.12 -4.54 -12.50
C ALA A 38 -15.99 -4.72 -11.51
N MET A 39 -16.04 -3.97 -10.39
CA MET A 39 -15.08 -4.04 -9.29
C MET A 39 -15.73 -4.71 -8.08
N PHE A 40 -15.03 -5.69 -7.48
CA PHE A 40 -15.53 -6.51 -6.37
C PHE A 40 -14.64 -6.34 -5.16
N GLU A 41 -15.22 -5.89 -4.04
CA GLU A 41 -14.53 -5.66 -2.77
C GLU A 41 -15.13 -6.54 -1.67
N VAL A 42 -14.27 -7.23 -0.92
CA VAL A 42 -14.70 -8.13 0.15
C VAL A 42 -15.30 -7.41 1.36
N GLY A 43 -14.85 -6.19 1.62
CA GLY A 43 -15.30 -5.38 2.75
C GLY A 43 -16.41 -4.39 2.38
N PRO A 44 -16.99 -3.73 3.40
CA PRO A 44 -18.05 -2.75 3.21
C PRO A 44 -17.53 -1.40 2.69
N THR A 45 -18.44 -0.58 2.19
CA THR A 45 -18.21 0.85 1.97
C THR A 45 -18.24 1.58 3.32
N VAL A 46 -17.13 2.26 3.68
CA VAL A 46 -16.94 2.90 4.99
C VAL A 46 -16.82 4.42 4.92
N SER A 47 -16.79 4.98 3.73
CA SER A 47 -16.59 6.42 3.49
C SER A 47 -17.42 6.91 2.33
N ASP A 48 -17.64 8.23 2.29
CA ASP A 48 -18.29 8.93 1.18
C ASP A 48 -17.37 10.08 0.72
N PRO A 49 -16.93 10.11 -0.56
CA PRO A 49 -17.20 9.09 -1.58
C PRO A 49 -16.59 7.72 -1.24
N PRO A 50 -17.09 6.62 -1.87
CA PRO A 50 -16.56 5.28 -1.65
C PRO A 50 -15.05 5.21 -1.89
N GLY A 51 -14.30 4.69 -0.90
CA GLY A 51 -12.83 4.59 -0.97
C GLY A 51 -12.08 5.82 -0.48
N ALA A 52 -12.77 6.84 0.03
CA ALA A 52 -12.13 8.01 0.64
C ALA A 52 -11.42 7.64 1.95
N HIS A 53 -10.35 8.41 2.25
CA HIS A 53 -9.57 8.21 3.46
C HIS A 53 -10.37 8.55 4.71
N VAL A 54 -10.33 7.69 5.73
CA VAL A 54 -11.12 7.86 6.97
C VAL A 54 -10.76 9.13 7.76
N LYS A 55 -9.56 9.67 7.63
CA LYS A 55 -9.18 10.97 8.24
C LYS A 55 -9.99 12.14 7.67
N ASN A 56 -10.60 11.99 6.50
CA ASN A 56 -11.49 13.01 5.92
C ASN A 56 -12.87 13.05 6.60
N ILE A 57 -13.22 12.04 7.39
CA ILE A 57 -14.42 12.01 8.22
C ILE A 57 -14.18 12.91 9.43
N ALA A 58 -14.88 14.05 9.50
CA ALA A 58 -14.69 15.06 10.54
C ALA A 58 -15.10 14.55 11.93
N ASP A 59 -16.24 13.84 12.00
CA ASP A 59 -16.74 13.29 13.27
C ASP A 59 -15.88 12.11 13.75
N GLN A 60 -15.33 12.21 14.95
CA GLN A 60 -14.42 11.22 15.52
C GLN A 60 -15.12 9.86 15.76
N GLN A 61 -16.40 9.88 16.17
CA GLN A 61 -17.13 8.64 16.41
C GLN A 61 -17.43 7.92 15.09
N ALA A 62 -17.87 8.65 14.07
CA ALA A 62 -18.06 8.10 12.73
C ALA A 62 -16.76 7.55 12.13
N ARG A 63 -15.64 8.25 12.32
CA ARG A 63 -14.30 7.77 11.92
C ARG A 63 -13.94 6.46 12.61
N SER A 64 -14.15 6.35 13.91
CA SER A 64 -13.89 5.13 14.67
C SER A 64 -14.78 3.96 14.23
N LEU A 65 -16.02 4.22 13.88
CA LEU A 65 -16.93 3.20 13.33
C LEU A 65 -16.46 2.73 11.94
N ALA A 66 -16.04 3.65 11.07
CA ALA A 66 -15.48 3.33 9.75
C ALA A 66 -14.24 2.45 9.87
N GLN A 67 -13.33 2.79 10.80
CA GLN A 67 -12.15 1.96 11.09
C GLN A 67 -12.53 0.56 11.56
N ARG A 68 -13.45 0.43 12.51
CA ARG A 68 -13.92 -0.88 13.00
C ARG A 68 -14.57 -1.72 11.88
N ALA A 69 -15.36 -1.10 11.01
CA ALA A 69 -15.96 -1.80 9.87
C ALA A 69 -14.91 -2.33 8.88
N SER A 70 -13.74 -1.67 8.79
CA SER A 70 -12.60 -2.08 7.95
C SER A 70 -11.78 -3.23 8.56
N GLU A 71 -11.95 -3.54 9.84
CA GLU A 71 -11.23 -4.61 10.55
C GLU A 71 -11.74 -6.01 10.18
N GLY A 72 -12.77 -6.11 9.34
CA GLY A 72 -13.28 -7.37 8.81
C GLY A 72 -13.52 -8.40 9.93
N PRO A 73 -12.98 -9.63 9.80
CA PRO A 73 -13.17 -10.69 10.80
C PRO A 73 -12.47 -10.39 12.14
N GLY A 74 -11.54 -9.45 12.18
CA GLY A 74 -10.83 -9.01 13.39
C GLY A 74 -11.53 -7.87 14.14
N ALA A 75 -12.72 -7.43 13.70
CA ALA A 75 -13.45 -6.32 14.31
C ALA A 75 -13.67 -6.53 15.81
N GLY A 76 -13.28 -5.51 16.61
CA GLY A 76 -13.37 -5.58 18.06
C GLY A 76 -12.13 -6.14 18.77
N ALA A 77 -11.12 -6.62 18.07
CA ALA A 77 -9.80 -6.84 18.64
C ALA A 77 -9.19 -5.50 19.07
N ALA A 78 -8.51 -5.48 20.22
CA ALA A 78 -7.90 -4.24 20.71
C ALA A 78 -6.84 -3.73 19.72
N THR A 79 -7.08 -2.55 19.17
CA THR A 79 -6.17 -1.88 18.23
C THR A 79 -5.38 -0.81 18.96
N VAL A 80 -4.07 -0.71 18.69
CA VAL A 80 -3.20 0.31 19.30
C VAL A 80 -2.27 0.89 18.25
N ASN A 81 -2.26 2.21 18.18
CA ASN A 81 -1.34 2.99 17.35
C ASN A 81 -0.01 3.31 18.06
N SER A 82 0.23 2.78 19.25
CA SER A 82 1.37 3.17 20.06
C SER A 82 2.55 2.21 19.88
N PRO A 83 3.76 2.72 19.58
CA PRO A 83 4.98 1.94 19.67
C PRO A 83 5.18 1.26 21.04
N GLY A 84 4.62 1.81 22.12
CA GLY A 84 4.68 1.25 23.46
C GLY A 84 4.00 -0.12 23.58
N ALA A 85 2.89 -0.36 22.90
CA ALA A 85 2.22 -1.67 22.92
C ALA A 85 3.06 -2.76 22.21
N VAL A 86 3.72 -2.38 21.12
CA VAL A 86 4.65 -3.27 20.41
C VAL A 86 5.90 -3.53 21.25
N LYS A 87 6.43 -2.52 21.96
CA LYS A 87 7.52 -2.67 22.92
C LYS A 87 7.18 -3.65 24.06
N ALA A 88 5.92 -3.68 24.49
CA ALA A 88 5.44 -4.63 25.49
C ALA A 88 5.26 -6.06 24.96
N GLY A 89 5.52 -6.31 23.68
CA GLY A 89 5.34 -7.63 23.04
C GLY A 89 3.87 -7.98 22.77
N GLU A 90 2.97 -7.03 22.86
CA GLU A 90 1.57 -7.24 22.57
C GLU A 90 1.34 -7.23 21.05
N ARG A 91 0.71 -8.29 20.56
CA ARG A 91 0.32 -8.42 19.16
C ARG A 91 -0.99 -7.65 18.92
N ARG A 92 -0.89 -6.47 18.30
CA ARG A 92 -2.06 -5.61 18.03
C ARG A 92 -2.04 -5.06 16.61
N ALA A 93 -3.20 -5.07 15.96
CA ALA A 93 -3.40 -4.42 14.66
C ALA A 93 -3.53 -2.90 14.83
N ARG A 94 -3.23 -2.15 13.76
CA ARG A 94 -3.57 -0.73 13.67
C ARG A 94 -5.07 -0.56 13.46
N PRO A 95 -5.69 0.56 13.90
CA PRO A 95 -7.09 0.85 13.62
C PRO A 95 -7.40 0.75 12.11
N GLY A 96 -8.49 0.07 11.77
CA GLY A 96 -8.87 -0.19 10.38
C GLY A 96 -8.20 -1.41 9.75
N THR A 97 -7.41 -2.16 10.53
CA THR A 97 -6.76 -3.39 10.07
C THR A 97 -7.00 -4.55 11.02
N TYR A 98 -6.78 -5.77 10.54
CA TYR A 98 -6.82 -6.99 11.36
C TYR A 98 -5.60 -7.87 11.09
N LEU A 99 -5.17 -8.60 12.12
CA LEU A 99 -4.05 -9.53 12.03
C LEU A 99 -4.49 -10.87 11.45
N LEU A 100 -3.56 -11.59 10.85
CA LEU A 100 -3.79 -12.99 10.49
C LEU A 100 -4.23 -13.81 11.72
N GLN A 101 -5.10 -14.77 11.50
CA GLN A 101 -5.62 -15.64 12.56
C GLN A 101 -4.52 -16.51 13.16
N ASP A 102 -3.79 -17.22 12.31
CA ASP A 102 -2.62 -18.03 12.64
C ASP A 102 -1.69 -18.16 11.41
N GLY A 103 -0.60 -18.94 11.53
CA GLY A 103 0.31 -19.20 10.42
C GLY A 103 1.30 -18.08 10.09
N TYR A 104 1.36 -17.03 10.88
CA TYR A 104 2.22 -15.85 10.68
C TYR A 104 3.62 -16.00 11.29
N VAL A 105 3.82 -16.95 12.20
CA VAL A 105 5.12 -17.35 12.76
C VAL A 105 5.20 -18.86 12.78
N LEU A 106 6.21 -19.42 12.14
CA LEU A 106 6.47 -20.85 12.11
C LEU A 106 7.68 -21.18 13.00
N PRO A 107 7.77 -22.41 13.55
CA PRO A 107 8.88 -22.79 14.42
C PRO A 107 10.24 -22.58 13.76
N GLY A 108 11.13 -21.83 14.43
CA GLY A 108 12.49 -21.54 13.94
C GLY A 108 12.58 -20.47 12.85
N GLU A 109 11.51 -19.69 12.65
CA GLU A 109 11.47 -18.57 11.72
C GLU A 109 11.08 -17.27 12.45
N ASP A 110 11.47 -16.11 11.91
CA ASP A 110 11.06 -14.80 12.44
C ASP A 110 9.56 -14.57 12.22
N GLY A 111 9.05 -15.05 11.08
CA GLY A 111 7.67 -14.87 10.67
C GLY A 111 7.30 -13.40 10.48
N MET A 112 6.00 -13.13 10.48
CA MET A 112 5.46 -11.76 10.42
C MET A 112 4.36 -11.58 11.48
N PRO A 113 4.73 -11.51 12.78
CA PRO A 113 3.80 -11.58 13.91
C PRO A 113 2.75 -10.47 13.95
N VAL A 114 3.01 -9.35 13.27
CA VAL A 114 2.07 -8.23 13.21
C VAL A 114 1.63 -7.90 11.78
N ALA A 115 1.73 -8.87 10.87
CA ALA A 115 1.17 -8.73 9.54
C ALA A 115 -0.35 -8.49 9.61
N ALA A 116 -0.81 -7.43 8.97
CA ALA A 116 -2.20 -7.01 9.03
C ALA A 116 -2.73 -6.63 7.65
N MET A 117 -4.04 -6.68 7.51
CA MET A 117 -4.78 -6.36 6.29
C MET A 117 -6.00 -5.52 6.65
N SER A 118 -6.60 -4.84 5.67
CA SER A 118 -7.90 -4.18 5.82
C SER A 118 -8.94 -4.82 4.90
N SER A 119 -10.22 -4.69 5.22
CA SER A 119 -11.33 -5.18 4.43
C SER A 119 -12.39 -4.08 4.30
N ASN A 120 -12.23 -3.23 3.31
CA ASN A 120 -13.14 -2.11 3.03
C ASN A 120 -12.94 -1.60 1.61
N VAL A 121 -13.95 -0.96 1.06
CA VAL A 121 -13.81 -0.22 -0.19
C VAL A 121 -12.70 0.83 -0.03
N GLY A 122 -11.73 0.80 -0.95
CA GLY A 122 -10.53 1.62 -0.92
C GLY A 122 -9.29 0.91 -0.36
N GLY A 123 -9.48 -0.25 0.26
CA GLY A 123 -8.37 -1.03 0.84
C GLY A 123 -7.55 -0.23 1.84
N MET A 124 -6.25 -0.49 1.91
CA MET A 124 -5.34 0.17 2.85
C MET A 124 -5.20 1.70 2.61
N ALA A 125 -5.54 2.21 1.41
CA ALA A 125 -5.50 3.66 1.16
C ALA A 125 -6.54 4.44 1.97
N ALA A 126 -7.54 3.78 2.55
CA ALA A 126 -8.45 4.41 3.52
C ALA A 126 -7.78 4.71 4.88
N HIS A 127 -6.60 4.11 5.17
CA HIS A 127 -5.95 4.14 6.49
C HIS A 127 -4.45 4.50 6.46
N TRP A 128 -3.85 4.70 5.29
CA TRP A 128 -2.41 4.87 5.12
C TRP A 128 -1.89 6.26 5.56
N THR A 129 -0.59 6.42 5.57
CA THR A 129 0.08 7.71 5.87
C THR A 129 0.33 8.56 4.63
N ALA A 130 -0.11 8.09 3.47
CA ALA A 130 -0.05 8.74 2.17
C ALA A 130 1.37 9.13 1.68
N ALA A 131 2.42 8.52 2.21
CA ALA A 131 3.78 8.76 1.75
C ALA A 131 4.04 8.09 0.39
N CYS A 132 4.53 8.89 -0.57
CA CYS A 132 4.72 8.51 -1.97
C CYS A 132 6.13 8.84 -2.48
N PRO A 133 7.22 8.43 -1.79
CA PRO A 133 8.58 8.66 -2.27
C PRO A 133 8.85 7.83 -3.53
N ARG A 134 9.71 8.37 -4.41
CA ARG A 134 10.18 7.63 -5.59
C ARG A 134 11.29 6.66 -5.24
N PRO A 135 11.32 5.44 -5.82
CA PRO A 135 12.41 4.49 -5.62
C PRO A 135 13.72 5.03 -6.19
N GLY A 136 14.82 4.84 -5.45
CA GLY A 136 16.16 5.29 -5.84
C GLY A 136 17.14 4.12 -6.06
N GLY A 137 18.22 4.34 -6.80
CA GLY A 137 19.27 3.34 -6.98
C GLY A 137 18.77 1.94 -7.34
N LYS A 138 19.13 0.94 -6.53
CA LYS A 138 18.74 -0.47 -6.74
C LYS A 138 17.27 -0.78 -6.46
N GLU A 139 16.53 0.13 -5.86
CA GLU A 139 15.07 -0.03 -5.71
C GLU A 139 14.33 0.04 -7.05
N ARG A 140 14.95 0.67 -8.06
CA ARG A 140 14.36 0.87 -9.38
C ARG A 140 14.28 -0.43 -10.16
N ILE A 141 13.23 -0.56 -10.96
CA ILE A 141 13.01 -1.73 -11.82
C ILE A 141 13.75 -1.49 -13.15
N ALA A 142 14.95 -2.03 -13.26
CA ALA A 142 15.88 -1.73 -14.35
C ALA A 142 15.39 -2.12 -15.75
N PHE A 143 14.51 -3.12 -15.86
CA PHE A 143 13.96 -3.57 -17.15
C PHE A 143 12.74 -2.78 -17.62
N LEU A 144 12.30 -1.74 -16.88
CA LEU A 144 11.23 -0.83 -17.28
C LEU A 144 11.82 0.51 -17.72
N PRO A 145 12.02 0.74 -19.02
CA PRO A 145 12.62 1.99 -19.52
C PRO A 145 11.70 3.20 -19.35
N ASP A 146 10.41 2.98 -19.22
CA ASP A 146 9.35 3.98 -19.06
C ASP A 146 8.97 4.24 -17.59
N LEU A 147 9.75 3.73 -16.62
CA LEU A 147 9.42 3.80 -15.19
C LEU A 147 9.21 5.26 -14.71
N GLU A 148 10.01 6.23 -15.16
CA GLU A 148 9.83 7.64 -14.75
C GLU A 148 8.47 8.19 -15.21
N GLN A 149 8.08 7.93 -16.45
CA GLN A 149 6.78 8.37 -16.95
C GLN A 149 5.62 7.71 -16.19
N LEU A 150 5.77 6.44 -15.84
CA LEU A 150 4.77 5.72 -15.04
C LEU A 150 4.67 6.27 -13.61
N LEU A 151 5.79 6.68 -13.00
CA LEU A 151 5.80 7.35 -11.70
C LEU A 151 5.15 8.74 -11.77
N ASP A 152 5.35 9.51 -12.84
CA ASP A 152 4.65 10.78 -13.06
C ASP A 152 3.13 10.58 -13.19
N ASP A 153 2.70 9.54 -13.90
CA ASP A 153 1.29 9.18 -13.99
C ASP A 153 0.72 8.78 -12.64
N ALA A 154 1.46 8.01 -11.84
CA ALA A 154 1.06 7.61 -10.50
C ALA A 154 0.97 8.81 -9.54
N ASP A 155 1.93 9.75 -9.60
CA ASP A 155 1.88 11.01 -8.84
C ASP A 155 0.60 11.78 -9.15
N ARG A 156 0.23 11.86 -10.45
CA ARG A 156 -1.02 12.51 -10.89
C ARG A 156 -2.26 11.81 -10.37
N LEU A 157 -2.33 10.48 -10.44
CA LEU A 157 -3.48 9.70 -9.99
C LEU A 157 -3.68 9.77 -8.49
N LEU A 158 -2.59 9.70 -7.72
CA LEU A 158 -2.60 9.80 -6.26
C LEU A 158 -2.75 11.24 -5.78
N GLY A 159 -2.51 12.22 -6.63
CA GLY A 159 -2.48 13.63 -6.27
C GLY A 159 -1.32 13.94 -5.33
N VAL A 160 -0.10 13.53 -5.66
CA VAL A 160 1.07 13.70 -4.81
C VAL A 160 1.55 15.16 -4.79
N THR A 161 1.90 15.65 -3.61
CA THR A 161 2.49 16.99 -3.42
C THR A 161 3.51 16.98 -2.29
N THR A 162 4.49 17.89 -2.36
CA THR A 162 5.44 18.18 -1.26
C THR A 162 5.01 19.37 -0.41
N ARG A 163 3.82 19.94 -0.68
CA ARG A 163 3.36 21.20 -0.10
C ARG A 163 2.25 21.07 0.93
N ALA A 164 1.81 19.86 1.25
CA ALA A 164 0.69 19.62 2.18
C ALA A 164 0.91 20.29 3.55
N PHE A 165 2.15 20.28 4.03
CA PHE A 165 2.55 20.82 5.32
C PHE A 165 3.41 22.11 5.20
N ASP A 166 3.19 22.90 4.14
CA ASP A 166 3.82 24.24 4.05
C ASP A 166 3.44 25.09 5.25
N GLY A 167 4.44 25.70 5.91
CA GLY A 167 4.25 26.50 7.11
C GLY A 167 4.03 25.69 8.40
N ALA A 168 4.22 24.37 8.39
CA ALA A 168 4.20 23.57 9.61
C ALA A 168 5.32 24.03 10.57
N PRO A 169 5.03 24.18 11.88
CA PRO A 169 6.00 24.64 12.87
C PRO A 169 7.29 23.82 12.82
N PHE A 170 8.44 24.49 12.84
CA PHE A 170 9.78 23.89 12.87
C PHE A 170 10.13 22.93 11.71
N SER A 171 9.27 22.79 10.71
CA SER A 171 9.51 21.84 9.61
C SER A 171 10.79 22.15 8.83
N ASP A 172 11.07 23.42 8.58
CA ASP A 172 12.31 23.85 7.91
C ASP A 172 13.53 23.60 8.79
N LEU A 173 13.47 23.92 10.08
CA LEU A 173 14.52 23.65 11.05
C LEU A 173 14.89 22.16 11.14
N VAL A 174 13.87 21.27 11.15
CA VAL A 174 14.10 19.82 11.17
C VAL A 174 14.85 19.40 9.90
N ARG A 175 14.44 19.88 8.72
CA ARG A 175 15.11 19.55 7.47
C ARG A 175 16.54 20.10 7.40
N GLU A 176 16.76 21.32 7.84
CA GLU A 176 18.11 21.93 7.89
C GLU A 176 19.06 21.11 8.77
N ARG A 177 18.62 20.70 9.96
CA ARG A 177 19.42 19.88 10.87
C ARG A 177 19.71 18.49 10.30
N LEU A 178 18.72 17.87 9.67
CA LEU A 178 18.90 16.59 8.96
C LEU A 178 19.86 16.74 7.77
N ALA A 179 19.68 17.78 6.95
CA ALA A 179 20.53 18.06 5.79
C ALA A 179 21.99 18.26 6.19
N ALA A 180 22.23 19.04 7.25
CA ALA A 180 23.58 19.21 7.81
C ALA A 180 24.19 17.89 8.27
N ALA A 181 23.38 16.93 8.68
CA ALA A 181 23.87 15.62 9.13
C ALA A 181 24.13 14.63 7.98
N VAL A 182 23.40 14.68 6.86
CA VAL A 182 23.44 13.60 5.86
C VAL A 182 23.74 14.03 4.43
N ASP A 183 23.62 15.30 4.05
CA ASP A 183 23.67 15.72 2.64
C ASP A 183 25.08 15.89 2.08
N GLU A 184 26.12 15.88 2.97
CA GLU A 184 27.49 15.98 2.52
C GLU A 184 27.85 14.80 1.60
N GLY A 185 28.30 15.10 0.38
CA GLY A 185 28.68 14.11 -0.64
C GLY A 185 27.49 13.42 -1.33
N ARG A 186 26.23 13.73 -0.98
CA ARG A 186 25.07 13.17 -1.66
C ARG A 186 24.75 13.90 -2.96
N ASP A 187 24.37 13.13 -3.99
CA ASP A 187 23.73 13.68 -5.17
C ASP A 187 22.47 14.49 -4.78
N PRO A 188 22.19 15.64 -5.44
CA PRO A 188 21.02 16.45 -5.13
C PRO A 188 19.68 15.70 -5.07
N ALA A 189 19.51 14.65 -5.88
CA ALA A 189 18.30 13.83 -5.90
C ALA A 189 18.11 12.99 -4.63
N PHE A 190 19.18 12.74 -3.87
CA PHE A 190 19.17 11.92 -2.65
C PHE A 190 19.38 12.74 -1.37
N ARG A 191 19.31 14.07 -1.46
CA ARG A 191 19.39 14.95 -0.30
C ARG A 191 18.09 14.97 0.48
N VAL A 192 18.17 15.40 1.73
CA VAL A 192 17.00 15.62 2.61
C VAL A 192 16.03 16.59 1.96
N GLN A 193 14.77 16.22 1.92
CA GLN A 193 13.72 16.99 1.29
C GLN A 193 12.38 16.80 1.99
N ARG A 194 11.35 17.50 1.56
CA ARG A 194 9.98 17.26 2.00
C ARG A 194 9.49 15.93 1.48
N MET A 195 8.79 15.16 2.31
CA MET A 195 8.17 13.92 1.87
C MET A 195 7.10 14.21 0.81
N PRO A 196 7.17 13.56 -0.37
CA PRO A 196 6.04 13.55 -1.28
C PRO A 196 4.85 12.81 -0.64
N LEU A 197 3.71 13.47 -0.56
CA LEU A 197 2.52 12.96 0.13
C LEU A 197 1.28 13.09 -0.75
N ALA A 198 0.44 12.08 -0.75
CA ALA A 198 -0.91 12.13 -1.33
C ALA A 198 -1.88 12.80 -0.34
N VAL A 199 -1.58 14.05 0.01
CA VAL A 199 -2.34 14.90 0.95
C VAL A 199 -2.39 16.31 0.41
N HIS A 200 -3.56 16.93 0.43
CA HIS A 200 -3.77 18.28 -0.07
C HIS A 200 -4.26 19.20 1.03
N ARG A 201 -3.87 20.47 0.95
CA ARG A 201 -4.45 21.52 1.77
C ARG A 201 -5.63 22.14 1.04
N ARG A 202 -6.79 22.21 1.71
CA ARG A 202 -7.98 22.94 1.23
C ARG A 202 -7.77 24.46 1.40
N GLN A 203 -8.62 25.22 0.73
CA GLN A 203 -8.62 26.70 0.86
C GLN A 203 -8.92 27.18 2.30
N ASP A 204 -9.69 26.40 3.06
CA ASP A 204 -9.99 26.67 4.46
C ASP A 204 -8.86 26.26 5.44
N GLY A 205 -7.71 25.79 4.91
CA GLY A 205 -6.55 25.35 5.70
C GLY A 205 -6.61 23.89 6.15
N GLY A 206 -7.75 23.21 6.03
CA GLY A 206 -7.88 21.80 6.37
C GLY A 206 -7.11 20.89 5.44
N LEU A 207 -6.79 19.67 5.88
CA LEU A 207 -6.13 18.66 5.08
C LEU A 207 -7.14 17.68 4.47
N VAL A 208 -6.88 17.25 3.24
CA VAL A 208 -7.58 16.15 2.58
C VAL A 208 -6.56 15.07 2.25
N TRP A 209 -6.80 13.89 2.75
CA TRP A 209 -5.98 12.71 2.52
C TRP A 209 -6.54 11.95 1.32
N SER A 210 -5.70 11.63 0.35
CA SER A 210 -6.12 10.83 -0.80
C SER A 210 -6.35 9.38 -0.37
N GLY A 211 -7.54 8.89 -0.65
CA GLY A 211 -7.88 7.48 -0.65
C GLY A 211 -7.89 6.93 -2.08
N SER A 212 -8.43 5.73 -2.25
CA SER A 212 -8.65 5.16 -3.58
C SER A 212 -9.69 5.93 -4.40
N ASP A 213 -10.56 6.71 -3.75
CA ASP A 213 -11.51 7.62 -4.37
C ASP A 213 -10.82 8.66 -5.27
N VAL A 214 -9.68 9.20 -4.83
CA VAL A 214 -8.88 10.14 -5.61
C VAL A 214 -8.28 9.46 -6.84
N VAL A 215 -7.77 8.22 -6.67
CA VAL A 215 -7.24 7.43 -7.78
C VAL A 215 -8.32 7.11 -8.82
N MET A 216 -9.49 6.63 -8.39
CA MET A 216 -10.64 6.42 -9.26
C MET A 216 -11.05 7.69 -10.00
N GLY A 217 -11.11 8.81 -9.28
CA GLY A 217 -11.44 10.11 -9.82
C GLY A 217 -12.80 10.18 -10.52
N ASP A 218 -13.08 11.33 -11.15
CA ASP A 218 -14.35 11.58 -11.81
C ASP A 218 -14.55 10.73 -13.07
N ALA A 219 -13.48 10.39 -13.77
CA ALA A 219 -13.56 9.57 -14.98
C ALA A 219 -14.15 8.19 -14.69
N THR A 220 -13.80 7.57 -13.55
CA THR A 220 -14.36 6.27 -13.15
C THR A 220 -15.74 6.44 -12.52
N ARG A 221 -15.90 7.40 -11.58
CA ARG A 221 -17.18 7.62 -10.89
C ARG A 221 -18.35 7.98 -11.82
N ASN A 222 -18.05 8.71 -12.89
CA ASN A 222 -19.05 9.15 -13.87
C ASN A 222 -19.15 8.21 -15.08
N ASN A 223 -18.37 7.12 -15.12
CA ASN A 223 -18.43 6.15 -16.20
C ASN A 223 -19.67 5.25 -16.03
N PRO A 224 -20.67 5.31 -16.92
CA PRO A 224 -21.86 4.46 -16.83
C PRO A 224 -21.58 2.97 -17.05
N GLN A 225 -20.39 2.62 -17.51
CA GLN A 225 -19.93 1.24 -17.71
C GLN A 225 -19.17 0.70 -16.49
N PHE A 226 -18.98 1.49 -15.43
CA PHE A 226 -18.31 1.06 -14.20
C PHE A 226 -19.30 0.81 -13.08
N GLU A 227 -19.16 -0.35 -12.41
CA GLU A 227 -19.94 -0.68 -11.22
C GLU A 227 -19.04 -1.27 -10.13
N LEU A 228 -19.27 -0.85 -8.87
CA LEU A 228 -18.56 -1.34 -7.70
C LEU A 228 -19.49 -2.13 -6.78
N PHE A 229 -19.09 -3.36 -6.47
CA PHE A 229 -19.80 -4.27 -5.59
C PHE A 229 -18.99 -4.47 -4.29
N ASP A 230 -19.41 -3.85 -3.22
CA ASP A 230 -18.84 -4.09 -1.88
C ASP A 230 -19.39 -5.39 -1.27
N GLU A 231 -18.83 -5.82 -0.13
CA GLU A 231 -19.20 -7.08 0.55
C GLU A 231 -19.32 -8.28 -0.41
N SER A 232 -18.37 -8.36 -1.36
CA SER A 232 -18.34 -9.31 -2.46
C SER A 232 -16.99 -10.04 -2.48
N LEU A 233 -16.99 -11.26 -1.94
CA LEU A 233 -15.79 -12.09 -1.86
C LEU A 233 -15.60 -12.86 -3.17
N VAL A 234 -14.59 -12.54 -3.93
CA VAL A 234 -14.17 -13.39 -5.07
C VAL A 234 -13.41 -14.59 -4.52
N THR A 235 -13.92 -15.79 -4.79
CA THR A 235 -13.38 -17.05 -4.31
C THR A 235 -12.53 -17.77 -5.33
N ARG A 236 -12.72 -17.44 -6.64
CA ARG A 236 -11.99 -18.03 -7.75
C ARG A 236 -11.90 -17.12 -8.96
N VAL A 237 -10.77 -17.19 -9.64
CA VAL A 237 -10.63 -16.81 -11.05
C VAL A 237 -10.99 -18.04 -11.88
N LEU A 238 -11.87 -17.88 -12.85
CA LEU A 238 -12.26 -18.93 -13.78
C LEU A 238 -11.31 -18.92 -14.98
N VAL A 239 -10.80 -20.08 -15.34
CA VAL A 239 -9.91 -20.28 -16.49
C VAL A 239 -10.51 -21.36 -17.38
N GLU A 240 -10.72 -21.06 -18.65
CA GLU A 240 -11.23 -21.99 -19.65
C GLU A 240 -10.23 -22.04 -20.81
N ASP A 241 -9.85 -23.22 -21.22
CA ASP A 241 -8.86 -23.45 -22.30
C ASP A 241 -7.52 -22.69 -22.10
N GLY A 242 -7.12 -22.48 -20.82
CA GLY A 242 -5.89 -21.77 -20.46
C GLY A 242 -6.02 -20.24 -20.46
N VAL A 243 -7.20 -19.67 -20.71
CA VAL A 243 -7.45 -18.23 -20.77
C VAL A 243 -8.38 -17.81 -19.63
N ALA A 244 -8.21 -16.60 -19.09
CA ALA A 244 -9.15 -16.06 -18.12
C ALA A 244 -10.56 -15.97 -18.71
N ALA A 245 -11.56 -16.47 -17.97
CA ALA A 245 -12.97 -16.55 -18.42
C ALA A 245 -13.94 -15.84 -17.46
N GLY A 246 -13.47 -15.36 -16.29
CA GLY A 246 -14.32 -14.67 -15.33
C GLY A 246 -13.94 -14.97 -13.88
N ILE A 247 -14.90 -14.78 -13.01
CA ILE A 247 -14.75 -14.98 -11.57
C ILE A 247 -15.93 -15.73 -10.96
N GLU A 248 -15.69 -16.38 -9.82
CA GLU A 248 -16.71 -16.84 -8.89
C GLU A 248 -16.72 -15.90 -7.69
N VAL A 249 -17.90 -15.33 -7.36
CA VAL A 249 -18.07 -14.34 -6.31
C VAL A 249 -19.17 -14.74 -5.37
N GLN A 250 -18.91 -14.57 -4.05
CA GLN A 250 -19.90 -14.79 -2.99
C GLN A 250 -20.38 -13.44 -2.47
N ASP A 251 -21.68 -13.22 -2.47
CA ASP A 251 -22.32 -12.13 -1.73
C ASP A 251 -22.23 -12.42 -0.23
N ARG A 252 -21.49 -11.60 0.49
CA ARG A 252 -21.27 -11.79 1.93
C ARG A 252 -22.52 -11.48 2.78
N ARG A 253 -23.51 -10.77 2.22
CA ARG A 253 -24.77 -10.46 2.89
C ARG A 253 -25.71 -11.66 2.92
N THR A 254 -25.72 -12.45 1.84
CA THR A 254 -26.65 -13.59 1.69
C THR A 254 -25.96 -14.94 1.76
N GLY A 255 -24.66 -15.01 1.44
CA GLY A 255 -23.89 -16.24 1.27
C GLY A 255 -24.03 -16.87 -0.12
N ASP A 256 -24.86 -16.29 -1.01
CA ASP A 256 -25.07 -16.79 -2.35
C ASP A 256 -23.80 -16.65 -3.22
N THR A 257 -23.54 -17.65 -4.03
CA THR A 257 -22.41 -17.64 -4.97
C THR A 257 -22.91 -17.48 -6.41
N SER A 258 -22.24 -16.63 -7.17
CA SER A 258 -22.53 -16.34 -8.58
C SER A 258 -21.27 -16.44 -9.41
N ARG A 259 -21.43 -16.67 -10.73
CA ARG A 259 -20.36 -16.54 -11.71
C ARG A 259 -20.59 -15.30 -12.55
N VAL A 260 -19.51 -14.56 -12.76
CA VAL A 260 -19.46 -13.40 -13.66
C VAL A 260 -18.45 -13.72 -14.75
N ALA A 261 -18.91 -13.84 -15.97
CA ALA A 261 -18.02 -14.03 -17.11
C ALA A 261 -17.25 -12.73 -17.36
N ALA A 262 -15.96 -12.83 -17.65
CA ALA A 262 -15.13 -11.65 -17.93
C ALA A 262 -14.03 -12.03 -18.90
N ARG A 263 -13.81 -11.16 -19.88
CA ARG A 263 -12.72 -11.31 -20.85
C ARG A 263 -11.35 -11.05 -20.23
N TYR A 264 -11.31 -10.12 -19.29
CA TYR A 264 -10.12 -9.78 -18.51
C TYR A 264 -10.45 -9.82 -17.02
N VAL A 265 -9.51 -10.35 -16.25
CA VAL A 265 -9.58 -10.37 -14.79
C VAL A 265 -8.34 -9.68 -14.23
N VAL A 266 -8.54 -8.72 -13.32
CA VAL A 266 -7.47 -8.05 -12.56
C VAL A 266 -7.57 -8.48 -11.11
N VAL A 267 -6.52 -9.04 -10.53
CA VAL A 267 -6.47 -9.40 -9.11
C VAL A 267 -5.56 -8.44 -8.37
N GLY A 268 -6.18 -7.53 -7.61
CA GLY A 268 -5.52 -6.50 -6.80
C GLY A 268 -5.95 -6.56 -5.32
N ALA A 269 -5.88 -7.76 -4.74
CA ALA A 269 -6.38 -8.07 -3.39
C ALA A 269 -5.27 -8.07 -2.33
N ASP A 270 -4.31 -7.16 -2.40
CA ASP A 270 -3.05 -7.01 -1.65
C ASP A 270 -1.97 -8.10 -1.92
N ALA A 271 -0.79 -7.95 -1.30
CA ALA A 271 0.35 -8.85 -1.52
C ALA A 271 0.20 -10.24 -0.86
N LEU A 272 -0.74 -10.43 0.06
CA LEU A 272 -0.97 -11.72 0.72
C LEU A 272 -2.18 -12.45 0.11
N ARG A 273 -3.25 -11.72 -0.21
CA ARG A 273 -4.49 -12.30 -0.72
C ARG A 273 -4.51 -12.49 -2.23
N THR A 274 -3.78 -11.68 -3.00
CA THR A 274 -3.64 -11.91 -4.44
C THR A 274 -3.09 -13.31 -4.75
N PRO A 275 -1.94 -13.73 -4.19
CA PRO A 275 -1.45 -15.08 -4.40
C PRO A 275 -2.36 -16.17 -3.78
N GLN A 276 -3.12 -15.86 -2.70
CA GLN A 276 -4.10 -16.79 -2.13
C GLN A 276 -5.23 -17.08 -3.12
N LEU A 277 -5.77 -16.06 -3.78
CA LEU A 277 -6.82 -16.23 -4.78
C LEU A 277 -6.33 -17.00 -6.00
N LEU A 278 -5.12 -16.70 -6.50
CA LEU A 278 -4.51 -17.47 -7.59
C LEU A 278 -4.33 -18.94 -7.20
N TRP A 279 -3.82 -19.20 -6.00
CA TRP A 279 -3.68 -20.57 -5.48
C TRP A 279 -5.02 -21.31 -5.41
N ALA A 280 -6.05 -20.68 -4.85
CA ALA A 280 -7.40 -21.23 -4.75
C ALA A 280 -8.03 -21.51 -6.12
N SER A 281 -7.60 -20.76 -7.14
CA SER A 281 -8.03 -20.91 -8.55
C SER A 281 -7.27 -22.00 -9.31
N GLY A 282 -6.27 -22.65 -8.68
CA GLY A 282 -5.42 -23.64 -9.34
C GLY A 282 -4.30 -23.02 -10.19
N ILE A 283 -4.11 -21.71 -10.16
CA ILE A 283 -3.07 -20.97 -10.88
C ILE A 283 -1.84 -20.89 -9.96
N ARG A 284 -0.85 -21.74 -10.22
CA ARG A 284 0.25 -21.99 -9.27
C ARG A 284 1.63 -21.94 -9.95
N PRO A 285 2.03 -20.83 -10.60
CA PRO A 285 3.39 -20.70 -11.12
C PRO A 285 4.43 -20.84 -10.00
N ALA A 286 5.64 -21.28 -10.32
CA ALA A 286 6.67 -21.65 -9.36
C ALA A 286 7.04 -20.50 -8.40
N ALA A 287 6.97 -19.25 -8.87
CA ALA A 287 7.27 -18.06 -8.08
C ALA A 287 6.09 -17.55 -7.22
N LEU A 288 4.89 -18.15 -7.33
CA LEU A 288 3.71 -17.68 -6.59
C LEU A 288 3.95 -17.69 -5.08
N GLY A 289 3.69 -16.56 -4.46
CA GLY A 289 3.86 -16.35 -3.02
C GLY A 289 5.31 -16.17 -2.55
N ARG A 290 6.32 -16.43 -3.41
CA ARG A 290 7.74 -16.34 -3.08
C ARG A 290 8.28 -14.92 -3.15
N TYR A 291 9.51 -14.74 -2.64
CA TYR A 291 10.18 -13.43 -2.56
C TYR A 291 9.38 -12.41 -1.74
N LEU A 292 8.63 -12.88 -0.74
CA LEU A 292 7.93 -12.02 0.20
C LEU A 292 8.92 -11.04 0.81
N ASN A 293 8.66 -9.76 0.60
CA ASN A 293 9.44 -8.66 1.11
C ASN A 293 8.62 -7.86 2.11
N ASP A 294 9.18 -7.60 3.29
CA ASP A 294 8.70 -6.63 4.27
C ASP A 294 9.88 -5.73 4.65
N GLN A 295 9.60 -4.47 4.92
CA GLN A 295 10.64 -3.53 5.28
C GLN A 295 10.83 -3.52 6.80
N ALA A 296 11.94 -4.06 7.28
CA ALA A 296 12.28 -3.96 8.69
C ALA A 296 12.37 -2.47 9.09
N GLN A 297 11.69 -2.09 10.17
CA GLN A 297 11.56 -0.69 10.56
C GLN A 297 12.23 -0.42 11.89
N VAL A 298 13.13 0.55 11.92
CA VAL A 298 13.76 1.09 13.14
C VAL A 298 13.09 2.43 13.47
N VAL A 299 12.69 2.61 14.72
CA VAL A 299 12.04 3.84 15.18
C VAL A 299 12.79 4.47 16.35
N PHE A 300 12.74 5.80 16.42
CA PHE A 300 13.36 6.61 17.46
C PHE A 300 12.58 7.91 17.61
N ALA A 301 12.76 8.62 18.75
CA ALA A 301 12.14 9.90 18.96
C ALA A 301 13.11 10.89 19.61
N SER A 302 12.98 12.16 19.24
CA SER A 302 13.74 13.26 19.82
C SER A 302 12.85 14.48 20.02
N ARG A 303 13.22 15.34 20.96
CA ARG A 303 12.64 16.66 21.15
C ARG A 303 13.59 17.70 20.54
N LEU A 304 13.05 18.65 19.78
CA LEU A 304 13.84 19.76 19.24
C LEU A 304 14.50 20.55 20.38
N ARG A 305 15.78 20.89 20.21
CA ARG A 305 16.52 21.80 21.08
C ARG A 305 16.37 23.22 20.59
N ASP A 306 16.56 24.16 21.54
CA ASP A 306 16.67 25.60 21.28
C ASP A 306 15.43 26.15 20.55
N VAL A 307 14.23 25.65 20.91
CA VAL A 307 12.95 26.15 20.44
C VAL A 307 12.07 26.54 21.60
N THR A 308 11.37 27.65 21.45
CA THR A 308 10.46 28.21 22.47
C THR A 308 9.05 28.37 21.90
N ALA A 309 8.08 28.69 22.76
CA ALA A 309 6.72 28.98 22.32
C ALA A 309 6.66 30.20 21.36
N ASP A 310 7.57 31.13 21.50
CA ASP A 310 7.65 32.33 20.66
C ASP A 310 8.17 32.02 19.24
N ASP A 311 8.93 30.94 19.09
CA ASP A 311 9.44 30.46 17.79
C ASP A 311 8.39 29.61 17.03
N ALA A 312 7.35 29.15 17.73
CA ALA A 312 6.26 28.42 17.09
C ALA A 312 5.39 29.41 16.32
N PRO A 313 5.26 29.28 14.97
CA PRO A 313 4.27 30.08 14.26
C PRO A 313 2.91 29.87 14.91
N GLN A 314 2.18 30.96 15.15
CA GLN A 314 0.81 30.85 15.63
C GLN A 314 0.06 29.93 14.66
N ALA A 315 -0.44 28.81 15.18
CA ALA A 315 -1.25 27.90 14.40
C ALA A 315 -2.38 28.71 13.77
N ALA A 316 -2.40 28.80 12.45
CA ALA A 316 -3.58 29.32 11.77
C ALA A 316 -4.74 28.44 12.24
N ASP A 317 -5.82 29.07 12.73
CA ASP A 317 -7.02 28.42 13.26
C ASP A 317 -7.46 27.26 12.34
N GLY A 318 -7.19 26.07 12.73
CA GLY A 318 -7.49 24.84 12.00
C GLY A 318 -6.53 23.76 12.47
N ALA A 319 -7.02 22.87 13.31
CA ALA A 319 -6.26 21.79 13.89
C ALA A 319 -5.26 21.21 12.88
N LEU A 320 -3.98 21.49 13.06
CA LEU A 320 -2.93 20.71 12.46
C LEU A 320 -3.25 19.25 12.82
N SER A 321 -3.31 18.38 11.83
CA SER A 321 -3.52 16.96 12.07
C SER A 321 -2.43 16.44 13.00
N GLU A 322 -2.60 15.25 13.55
CA GLU A 322 -1.63 14.52 14.39
C GLU A 322 -0.20 14.41 13.78
N GLN A 323 0.04 15.03 12.62
CA GLN A 323 1.30 15.14 11.92
C GLN A 323 1.48 16.56 11.41
N SER A 324 2.48 17.28 11.90
CA SER A 324 2.74 18.68 11.55
C SER A 324 4.02 18.89 10.74
N GLY A 325 4.31 17.99 9.84
CA GLY A 325 5.44 18.04 8.91
C GLY A 325 6.11 16.69 8.76
N VAL A 326 6.53 16.39 7.53
CA VAL A 326 7.24 15.13 7.22
C VAL A 326 8.44 15.45 6.34
N ALA A 327 9.65 15.17 6.86
CA ALA A 327 10.88 15.20 6.09
C ALA A 327 11.22 13.80 5.56
N TRP A 328 11.86 13.76 4.41
CA TRP A 328 12.33 12.55 3.76
C TRP A 328 13.85 12.52 3.70
N VAL A 329 14.43 11.41 4.18
CA VAL A 329 15.84 11.06 3.96
C VAL A 329 15.85 9.95 2.93
N PRO A 330 16.17 10.24 1.65
CA PRO A 330 16.10 9.25 0.58
C PRO A 330 17.08 8.08 0.76
N TYR A 331 16.66 6.92 0.25
CA TYR A 331 17.50 5.74 0.09
C TYR A 331 18.73 6.05 -0.77
N THR A 332 19.86 5.40 -0.45
CA THR A 332 21.01 5.30 -1.32
C THR A 332 21.56 3.87 -1.29
N ASP A 333 22.26 3.43 -2.33
CA ASP A 333 22.86 2.09 -2.36
C ASP A 333 23.90 1.88 -1.24
N GLY A 334 24.51 2.96 -0.77
CA GLY A 334 25.45 2.97 0.38
C GLY A 334 24.74 2.93 1.74
N ALA A 335 23.49 3.39 1.81
CA ALA A 335 22.64 3.37 2.99
C ALA A 335 21.26 2.81 2.59
N PRO A 336 21.09 1.45 2.58
CA PRO A 336 19.92 0.78 2.03
C PRO A 336 18.70 0.86 2.98
N PHE A 337 18.39 2.05 3.40
CA PHE A 337 17.22 2.42 4.19
C PHE A 337 16.76 3.82 3.80
N HIS A 338 15.46 4.08 3.97
CA HIS A 338 14.88 5.39 3.77
C HIS A 338 14.27 5.91 5.06
N GLY A 339 14.35 7.22 5.27
CA GLY A 339 13.86 7.90 6.46
C GLY A 339 12.56 8.65 6.22
N GLN A 340 11.53 8.30 7.00
CA GLN A 340 10.32 9.10 7.17
C GLN A 340 10.40 9.75 8.54
N ILE A 341 10.60 11.07 8.57
CA ILE A 341 10.82 11.82 9.78
C ILE A 341 9.62 12.74 10.00
N MET A 342 8.84 12.46 11.05
CA MET A 342 7.55 13.09 11.30
C MET A 342 7.62 13.98 12.52
N GLN A 343 7.07 15.19 12.43
CA GLN A 343 6.80 16.02 13.58
C GLN A 343 5.45 15.62 14.18
N LEU A 344 5.43 15.34 15.46
CA LEU A 344 4.29 14.80 16.17
C LEU A 344 3.71 15.85 17.11
N ASP A 345 2.39 15.88 17.24
CA ASP A 345 1.67 16.75 18.20
C ASP A 345 1.68 16.18 19.62
N ALA A 346 2.09 14.92 19.77
CA ALA A 346 2.22 14.23 21.04
C ALA A 346 3.49 13.37 21.07
N SER A 347 4.05 13.17 22.26
CA SER A 347 5.20 12.28 22.42
C SER A 347 4.80 10.81 22.27
N PRO A 348 5.56 10.01 21.48
CA PRO A 348 5.36 8.57 21.38
C PRO A 348 5.87 7.81 22.63
N VAL A 349 6.50 8.51 23.58
CA VAL A 349 6.98 7.99 24.85
C VAL A 349 6.39 8.80 26.01
N PRO A 350 6.20 8.21 27.19
CA PRO A 350 5.74 8.94 28.37
C PRO A 350 6.68 10.10 28.71
N LEU A 351 6.12 11.29 28.90
CA LEU A 351 6.79 12.48 29.44
C LEU A 351 6.33 12.76 30.88
N ALA A 352 7.03 13.61 31.59
CA ALA A 352 6.57 14.10 32.89
C ALA A 352 5.24 14.88 32.73
N GLU A 353 4.34 14.80 33.75
CA GLU A 353 3.01 15.43 33.68
C GLU A 353 3.05 16.95 33.47
N ASP A 354 4.11 17.62 33.94
CA ASP A 354 4.34 19.05 33.84
C ASP A 354 5.23 19.47 32.67
N ASP A 355 5.59 18.53 31.80
CA ASP A 355 6.49 18.76 30.67
C ASP A 355 5.71 19.29 29.44
N PRO A 356 5.83 20.58 29.11
CA PRO A 356 5.07 21.17 28.01
C PRO A 356 5.56 20.63 26.66
N VAL A 357 4.65 20.10 25.85
CA VAL A 357 4.91 19.73 24.44
C VAL A 357 4.51 20.91 23.56
N LEU A 358 5.48 21.54 22.94
CA LEU A 358 5.21 22.52 21.89
C LEU A 358 4.78 21.78 20.60
N PRO A 359 3.71 22.21 19.92
CA PRO A 359 3.30 21.61 18.64
C PRO A 359 4.45 21.57 17.64
N GLY A 360 4.71 20.38 17.08
CA GLY A 360 5.81 20.16 16.14
C GLY A 360 7.21 20.03 16.75
N SER A 361 7.36 20.13 18.09
CA SER A 361 8.67 19.99 18.75
C SER A 361 9.09 18.53 18.98
N ILE A 362 8.18 17.58 18.96
CA ILE A 362 8.48 16.15 19.04
C ILE A 362 8.69 15.61 17.63
N VAL A 363 9.85 15.00 17.41
CA VAL A 363 10.24 14.42 16.11
C VAL A 363 10.33 12.91 16.24
N GLY A 364 9.40 12.21 15.60
CA GLY A 364 9.43 10.77 15.42
C GLY A 364 10.25 10.42 14.18
N LEU A 365 11.25 9.59 14.34
CA LEU A 365 12.10 9.11 13.26
C LEU A 365 11.76 7.64 12.97
N GLY A 366 11.58 7.31 11.69
CA GLY A 366 11.43 5.95 11.20
C GLY A 366 12.38 5.70 10.05
N LEU A 367 13.21 4.66 10.15
CA LEU A 367 14.01 4.15 9.03
C LEU A 367 13.45 2.80 8.58
N PHE A 368 13.13 2.70 7.29
CA PHE A 368 12.70 1.48 6.64
C PHE A 368 13.89 0.88 5.89
N CYS A 369 14.18 -0.38 6.14
CA CYS A 369 15.34 -1.08 5.59
C CYS A 369 14.94 -1.97 4.41
N ALA A 370 15.73 -1.93 3.33
CA ALA A 370 15.57 -2.84 2.21
C ALA A 370 15.94 -4.28 2.65
N LYS A 371 15.11 -5.25 2.28
CA LYS A 371 15.29 -6.68 2.57
C LYS A 371 16.28 -7.32 1.60
N ASP A 372 17.09 -8.25 2.09
CA ASP A 372 17.83 -9.19 1.25
C ASP A 372 16.84 -10.24 0.69
N LEU A 373 16.47 -10.12 -0.58
CA LEU A 373 15.39 -10.91 -1.18
C LEU A 373 15.78 -12.39 -1.30
N GLN A 374 14.97 -13.26 -0.70
CA GLN A 374 15.14 -14.71 -0.74
C GLN A 374 13.88 -15.38 -1.32
N PRO A 375 13.99 -16.37 -2.23
CA PRO A 375 12.84 -17.09 -2.74
C PRO A 375 12.16 -17.97 -1.68
N GLU A 376 12.83 -18.25 -0.58
CA GLU A 376 12.34 -19.01 0.59
C GLU A 376 11.37 -18.18 1.42
N ASP A 377 11.54 -16.85 1.48
CA ASP A 377 10.59 -15.94 2.09
C ASP A 377 9.32 -15.93 1.26
N ARG A 378 8.22 -16.44 1.81
CA ARG A 378 7.00 -16.66 1.05
C ARG A 378 5.76 -16.73 1.91
N VAL A 379 4.63 -16.45 1.30
CA VAL A 379 3.33 -16.92 1.76
C VAL A 379 3.00 -18.22 1.05
N ALA A 380 2.79 -19.29 1.81
CA ALA A 380 2.32 -20.58 1.35
C ALA A 380 0.86 -20.77 1.77
N PHE A 381 0.15 -21.69 1.12
CA PHE A 381 -1.27 -21.91 1.36
C PHE A 381 -1.54 -23.36 1.70
N ASP A 382 -2.41 -23.57 2.68
CA ASP A 382 -2.82 -24.88 3.17
C ASP A 382 -4.23 -25.21 2.68
N ASP A 383 -4.33 -26.13 1.71
CA ASP A 383 -5.61 -26.56 1.16
C ASP A 383 -6.46 -27.36 2.20
N GLY A 384 -5.86 -27.88 3.26
CA GLY A 384 -6.51 -28.60 4.33
C GLY A 384 -7.09 -27.73 5.45
N ALA A 385 -6.74 -26.42 5.48
CA ALA A 385 -7.21 -25.46 6.46
C ALA A 385 -7.83 -24.24 5.79
N ARG A 386 -8.74 -23.57 6.49
CA ARG A 386 -9.46 -22.39 5.98
C ARG A 386 -9.24 -21.20 6.89
N ASP A 387 -9.10 -20.03 6.28
CA ASP A 387 -9.12 -18.75 6.99
C ASP A 387 -10.56 -18.29 7.28
N TRP A 388 -10.70 -17.11 7.90
CA TRP A 388 -12.00 -16.54 8.25
C TRP A 388 -12.95 -16.31 7.05
N TYR A 389 -12.39 -16.22 5.84
CA TYR A 389 -13.16 -16.07 4.61
C TYR A 389 -13.43 -17.39 3.88
N GLY A 390 -13.03 -18.52 4.47
CA GLY A 390 -13.16 -19.82 3.83
C GLY A 390 -12.14 -20.10 2.73
N MET A 391 -11.14 -19.22 2.58
CA MET A 391 -10.03 -19.38 1.63
C MET A 391 -8.94 -20.29 2.19
N PRO A 392 -8.04 -20.87 1.37
CA PRO A 392 -6.92 -21.65 1.86
C PRO A 392 -6.10 -20.86 2.89
N ALA A 393 -5.84 -21.47 4.06
CA ALA A 393 -5.15 -20.79 5.14
C ALA A 393 -3.71 -20.41 4.75
N MET A 394 -3.25 -19.24 5.19
CA MET A 394 -1.90 -18.74 4.91
C MET A 394 -0.88 -19.30 5.91
N ARG A 395 0.32 -19.59 5.41
CA ARG A 395 1.51 -19.93 6.19
C ARG A 395 2.64 -19.01 5.72
N ILE A 396 3.17 -18.18 6.62
CA ILE A 396 4.23 -17.22 6.29
C ILE A 396 5.58 -17.80 6.69
N HIS A 397 6.43 -18.03 5.70
CA HIS A 397 7.84 -18.32 5.86
C HIS A 397 8.61 -17.02 5.67
N TYR A 398 9.30 -16.56 6.70
CA TYR A 398 10.04 -15.29 6.64
C TYR A 398 11.21 -15.33 7.61
N ARG A 399 12.38 -14.94 7.11
CA ARG A 399 13.63 -14.86 7.90
C ARG A 399 14.42 -13.63 7.55
N LEU A 400 15.00 -13.00 8.56
CA LEU A 400 16.03 -12.00 8.35
C LEU A 400 17.38 -12.70 8.14
N THR A 401 18.06 -12.36 7.06
CA THR A 401 19.41 -12.87 6.76
C THR A 401 20.47 -12.13 7.59
N ASP A 402 21.71 -12.64 7.61
CA ASP A 402 22.83 -11.93 8.25
C ASP A 402 22.99 -10.52 7.65
N ARG A 403 22.77 -10.37 6.34
CA ARG A 403 22.79 -9.08 5.67
C ARG A 403 21.68 -8.14 6.13
N ASP A 404 20.47 -8.65 6.36
CA ASP A 404 19.38 -7.87 6.95
C ASP A 404 19.76 -7.37 8.35
N HIS A 405 20.37 -8.22 9.17
CA HIS A 405 20.85 -7.85 10.49
C HIS A 405 21.96 -6.77 10.43
N GLU A 406 22.90 -6.86 9.49
CA GLU A 406 23.93 -5.83 9.26
C GLU A 406 23.29 -4.48 8.87
N VAL A 407 22.29 -4.49 7.97
CA VAL A 407 21.54 -3.28 7.58
C VAL A 407 20.80 -2.68 8.77
N LEU A 408 20.14 -3.52 9.58
CA LEU A 408 19.44 -3.08 10.79
C LEU A 408 20.38 -2.44 11.81
N GLU A 409 21.56 -3.02 12.07
CA GLU A 409 22.54 -2.44 13.00
C GLU A 409 23.05 -1.07 12.51
N ARG A 410 23.27 -0.94 11.21
CA ARG A 410 23.62 0.36 10.60
C ARG A 410 22.48 1.36 10.71
N ALA A 411 21.23 0.94 10.47
CA ALA A 411 20.06 1.78 10.60
C ALA A 411 19.84 2.25 12.06
N LYS A 412 20.10 1.39 13.06
CA LYS A 412 20.07 1.77 14.48
C LYS A 412 21.09 2.85 14.82
N GLN A 413 22.31 2.72 14.29
CA GLN A 413 23.35 3.75 14.50
C GLN A 413 22.97 5.07 13.82
N GLU A 414 22.46 4.99 12.59
CA GLU A 414 22.07 6.15 11.81
C GLU A 414 20.88 6.88 12.42
N ILE A 415 19.84 6.19 12.88
CA ILE A 415 18.67 6.84 13.46
C ILE A 415 18.99 7.58 14.76
N VAL A 416 19.91 7.05 15.56
CA VAL A 416 20.41 7.74 16.76
C VAL A 416 21.21 8.99 16.37
N ARG A 417 22.04 8.91 15.32
CA ARG A 417 22.80 10.05 14.80
C ARG A 417 21.86 11.14 14.30
N LEU A 418 20.83 10.78 13.53
CA LEU A 418 19.80 11.71 13.06
C LEU A 418 19.00 12.30 14.21
N GLY A 419 18.59 11.49 15.18
CA GLY A 419 17.87 11.95 16.36
C GLY A 419 18.65 12.98 17.16
N LYS A 420 19.96 12.74 17.37
CA LYS A 420 20.86 13.70 18.04
C LYS A 420 21.11 14.96 17.22
N ALA A 421 21.07 14.88 15.89
CA ALA A 421 21.19 16.05 15.03
C ALA A 421 19.99 16.98 15.15
N VAL A 422 18.78 16.44 15.20
CA VAL A 422 17.56 17.24 15.28
C VAL A 422 17.28 17.76 16.70
N GLY A 423 17.62 16.98 17.75
CA GLY A 423 17.25 17.37 19.09
C GLY A 423 17.82 16.48 20.20
N ASP A 424 17.16 16.47 21.34
CA ASP A 424 17.49 15.61 22.47
C ASP A 424 16.69 14.31 22.39
N PRO A 425 17.36 13.15 22.41
CA PRO A 425 16.69 11.86 22.40
C PRO A 425 15.69 11.71 23.57
N LEU A 426 14.51 11.20 23.26
CA LEU A 426 13.48 10.85 24.25
C LEU A 426 13.59 9.40 24.74
N ASP A 427 14.32 8.56 24.01
CA ASP A 427 14.64 7.17 24.37
C ASP A 427 16.17 6.99 24.41
N GLU A 428 16.64 6.06 25.23
CA GLU A 428 18.08 5.72 25.28
C GLU A 428 18.53 4.92 24.05
N ARG A 429 17.64 4.14 23.47
CA ARG A 429 17.94 3.19 22.38
C ARG A 429 16.83 3.21 21.33
N PRO A 430 17.20 3.04 20.05
CA PRO A 430 16.22 2.84 19.00
C PRO A 430 15.53 1.49 19.15
N PHE A 431 14.30 1.42 18.69
CA PHE A 431 13.48 0.23 18.74
C PHE A 431 13.26 -0.33 17.33
N VAL A 432 13.41 -1.66 17.15
CA VAL A 432 13.06 -2.37 15.91
C VAL A 432 11.64 -2.88 16.04
N LEU A 433 10.77 -2.49 15.11
CA LEU A 433 9.42 -3.01 15.06
C LEU A 433 9.44 -4.48 14.61
N PRO A 434 8.49 -5.31 15.10
CA PRO A 434 8.38 -6.70 14.63
C PRO A 434 8.11 -6.77 13.12
N PRO A 435 8.57 -7.84 12.44
CA PRO A 435 8.25 -8.05 11.03
C PRO A 435 6.75 -8.01 10.77
N GLY A 436 6.35 -7.39 9.67
CA GLY A 436 4.94 -7.13 9.33
C GLY A 436 4.43 -5.75 9.76
N ALA A 437 5.16 -5.02 10.61
CA ALA A 437 4.73 -3.72 11.12
C ALA A 437 4.73 -2.61 10.07
N SER A 438 5.54 -2.72 9.03
CA SER A 438 5.61 -1.74 7.95
C SER A 438 4.29 -1.66 7.16
N LEU A 439 3.57 -2.77 7.02
CA LEU A 439 2.41 -2.96 6.13
C LEU A 439 2.78 -2.77 4.64
N HIS A 440 4.05 -2.94 4.30
CA HIS A 440 4.61 -2.74 2.96
C HIS A 440 4.98 -4.06 2.26
N TYR A 441 4.18 -5.12 2.46
CA TYR A 441 4.43 -6.44 1.88
C TYR A 441 4.49 -6.38 0.35
N GLN A 442 5.49 -7.04 -0.24
CA GLN A 442 5.82 -6.98 -1.66
C GLN A 442 6.28 -8.33 -2.18
N GLY A 443 6.40 -8.47 -3.52
CA GLY A 443 7.14 -9.53 -4.19
C GLY A 443 6.38 -10.83 -4.45
N THR A 444 5.28 -11.09 -3.79
CA THR A 444 4.57 -12.39 -3.80
C THR A 444 3.93 -12.77 -5.13
N THR A 445 3.76 -11.81 -6.03
CA THR A 445 3.31 -11.99 -7.42
C THR A 445 4.23 -11.21 -8.37
N ARG A 446 5.54 -11.19 -8.07
CA ARG A 446 6.53 -10.34 -8.71
C ARG A 446 6.53 -10.46 -10.23
N MET A 447 6.79 -9.33 -10.89
CA MET A 447 6.95 -9.28 -12.34
C MET A 447 8.38 -9.67 -12.77
N GLY A 448 8.50 -10.06 -14.03
CA GLY A 448 9.78 -10.34 -14.69
C GLY A 448 9.84 -9.76 -16.10
N ALA A 449 11.07 -9.60 -16.62
CA ALA A 449 11.27 -9.21 -18.01
C ALA A 449 10.89 -10.33 -18.99
N PHE A 450 11.07 -11.58 -18.55
CA PHE A 450 10.70 -12.81 -19.30
C PHE A 450 10.36 -13.93 -18.30
N ASP A 451 9.67 -14.95 -18.81
CA ASP A 451 9.31 -16.12 -18.00
C ASP A 451 10.51 -17.06 -17.86
N ASP A 452 11.19 -16.97 -16.74
CA ASP A 452 12.31 -17.84 -16.34
C ASP A 452 12.00 -18.67 -15.07
N GLY A 453 10.71 -18.67 -14.65
CA GLY A 453 10.24 -19.36 -13.45
C GLY A 453 10.49 -18.59 -12.15
N THR A 454 11.14 -17.40 -12.18
CA THR A 454 11.41 -16.56 -10.99
C THR A 454 10.38 -15.44 -10.81
N SER A 455 9.41 -15.32 -11.71
CA SER A 455 8.34 -14.33 -11.68
C SER A 455 6.97 -14.96 -11.92
N VAL A 456 5.91 -14.26 -11.51
CA VAL A 456 4.51 -14.68 -11.67
C VAL A 456 3.89 -14.02 -12.89
N CYS A 457 4.32 -12.82 -13.22
CA CYS A 457 3.73 -12.05 -14.31
C CYS A 457 4.81 -11.33 -15.13
N SER A 458 4.40 -10.89 -16.32
CA SER A 458 5.20 -10.11 -17.23
C SER A 458 5.42 -8.67 -16.73
N ALA A 459 6.25 -7.91 -17.43
CA ALA A 459 6.44 -6.48 -17.21
C ALA A 459 5.14 -5.65 -17.34
N ASP A 460 4.12 -6.17 -18.00
CA ASP A 460 2.78 -5.58 -18.10
C ASP A 460 1.79 -6.15 -17.07
N SER A 461 2.28 -6.86 -16.05
CA SER A 461 1.50 -7.48 -14.97
C SER A 461 0.52 -8.58 -15.41
N GLN A 462 0.59 -9.08 -16.65
CA GLN A 462 -0.19 -10.23 -17.09
C GLN A 462 0.48 -11.51 -16.57
N VAL A 463 -0.30 -12.38 -15.92
CA VAL A 463 0.17 -13.67 -15.40
C VAL A 463 0.67 -14.54 -16.55
N TRP A 464 1.85 -15.15 -16.37
CA TRP A 464 2.41 -16.06 -17.35
C TRP A 464 1.45 -17.22 -17.64
N GLU A 465 1.38 -17.68 -18.88
CA GLU A 465 0.55 -18.80 -19.34
C GLU A 465 -0.97 -18.65 -19.14
N VAL A 466 -1.47 -17.49 -18.63
CA VAL A 466 -2.92 -17.22 -18.48
C VAL A 466 -3.28 -15.88 -19.14
N PRO A 467 -3.41 -15.84 -20.46
CA PRO A 467 -3.88 -14.64 -21.17
C PRO A 467 -5.18 -14.09 -20.56
N GLY A 468 -5.29 -12.77 -20.48
CA GLY A 468 -6.46 -12.09 -19.91
C GLY A 468 -6.45 -11.99 -18.38
N LEU A 469 -5.51 -12.63 -17.67
CA LEU A 469 -5.36 -12.50 -16.23
C LEU A 469 -4.22 -11.54 -15.87
N PHE A 470 -4.52 -10.51 -15.09
CA PHE A 470 -3.56 -9.52 -14.60
C PHE A 470 -3.52 -9.51 -13.07
N VAL A 471 -2.37 -9.16 -12.52
CA VAL A 471 -2.18 -8.96 -11.08
C VAL A 471 -1.79 -7.51 -10.80
N ALA A 472 -2.23 -6.98 -9.66
CA ALA A 472 -1.95 -5.61 -9.24
C ALA A 472 -1.62 -5.55 -7.75
N GLY A 473 -0.97 -4.49 -7.32
CA GLY A 473 -0.59 -4.27 -5.92
C GLY A 473 0.92 -4.36 -5.71
N ASN A 474 1.33 -4.17 -4.47
CA ASN A 474 2.75 -4.24 -4.09
C ASN A 474 3.37 -5.61 -4.41
N GLY A 475 2.56 -6.67 -4.46
CA GLY A 475 3.02 -8.03 -4.79
C GLY A 475 3.76 -8.13 -6.12
N VAL A 476 3.51 -7.22 -7.08
CA VAL A 476 4.16 -7.25 -8.40
C VAL A 476 5.57 -6.63 -8.41
N ILE A 477 5.96 -5.88 -7.38
CA ILE A 477 7.27 -5.22 -7.30
C ILE A 477 8.38 -6.26 -7.17
N PRO A 478 9.36 -6.31 -8.11
CA PRO A 478 10.38 -7.36 -8.13
C PRO A 478 11.65 -7.02 -7.36
N THR A 479 11.80 -5.77 -6.90
CA THR A 479 13.01 -5.25 -6.26
C THR A 479 12.85 -5.13 -4.75
N ALA A 480 13.98 -5.14 -4.03
CA ALA A 480 14.00 -4.82 -2.61
C ALA A 480 13.86 -3.30 -2.44
N THR A 481 12.69 -2.83 -2.04
CA THR A 481 12.49 -1.41 -1.78
C THR A 481 12.52 -1.12 -0.28
N ALA A 482 13.16 -0.03 0.11
CA ALA A 482 13.05 0.58 1.43
C ALA A 482 11.99 1.70 1.43
N CYS A 483 11.75 2.35 0.29
CA CYS A 483 10.74 3.40 0.16
C CYS A 483 9.30 2.82 0.22
N ASN A 484 8.34 3.66 0.62
CA ASN A 484 6.92 3.28 0.62
C ASN A 484 6.50 2.83 -0.78
N PRO A 485 5.90 1.64 -0.97
CA PRO A 485 5.78 1.01 -2.28
C PRO A 485 4.58 1.50 -3.10
N THR A 486 3.62 2.22 -2.51
CA THR A 486 2.33 2.52 -3.14
C THR A 486 2.47 3.28 -4.45
N LEU A 487 3.36 4.29 -4.52
CA LEU A 487 3.61 5.03 -5.76
C LEU A 487 4.08 4.09 -6.88
N THR A 488 5.08 3.26 -6.59
CA THR A 488 5.60 2.26 -7.54
C THR A 488 4.50 1.29 -7.97
N ALA A 489 3.72 0.76 -7.03
CA ALA A 489 2.64 -0.18 -7.34
C ALA A 489 1.55 0.43 -8.23
N VAL A 490 1.17 1.70 -8.00
CA VAL A 490 0.22 2.41 -8.86
C VAL A 490 0.83 2.65 -10.26
N ALA A 491 2.11 3.01 -10.36
CA ALA A 491 2.81 3.14 -11.63
C ALA A 491 2.78 1.85 -12.46
N LEU A 492 3.02 0.70 -11.81
CA LEU A 492 2.94 -0.61 -12.46
C LEU A 492 1.49 -0.96 -12.86
N ALA A 493 0.51 -0.58 -12.06
CA ALA A 493 -0.91 -0.77 -12.38
C ALA A 493 -1.32 0.08 -13.61
N VAL A 494 -0.84 1.32 -13.75
CA VAL A 494 -1.04 2.15 -14.95
C VAL A 494 -0.51 1.44 -16.20
N ARG A 495 0.69 0.85 -16.13
CA ARG A 495 1.28 0.12 -17.24
C ARG A 495 0.41 -1.08 -17.67
N GLY A 496 0.00 -1.91 -16.71
CA GLY A 496 -0.87 -3.06 -16.97
C GLY A 496 -2.23 -2.67 -17.54
N ALA A 497 -2.84 -1.62 -16.98
CA ALA A 497 -4.13 -1.10 -17.44
C ALA A 497 -4.06 -0.55 -18.87
N ARG A 498 -3.00 0.16 -19.23
CA ARG A 498 -2.76 0.63 -20.61
C ARG A 498 -2.55 -0.52 -21.60
N LYS A 499 -1.85 -1.57 -21.19
CA LYS A 499 -1.75 -2.80 -22.01
C LYS A 499 -3.13 -3.37 -22.29
N MET A 500 -3.95 -3.52 -21.25
CA MET A 500 -5.31 -4.05 -21.37
C MET A 500 -6.21 -3.14 -22.22
N ALA A 501 -6.15 -1.83 -22.08
CA ALA A 501 -6.91 -0.87 -22.89
C ALA A 501 -6.57 -0.99 -24.39
N ARG A 502 -5.29 -1.15 -24.73
CA ARG A 502 -4.85 -1.40 -26.10
C ARG A 502 -5.39 -2.72 -26.65
N ASP A 503 -5.39 -3.79 -25.85
CA ASP A 503 -5.91 -5.11 -26.26
C ASP A 503 -7.42 -5.06 -26.52
N ILE A 504 -8.17 -4.37 -25.66
CA ILE A 504 -9.62 -4.14 -25.84
C ILE A 504 -9.89 -3.39 -27.15
N SER A 505 -9.18 -2.29 -27.38
CA SER A 505 -9.36 -1.44 -28.55
C SER A 505 -8.99 -2.17 -29.85
N SER A 506 -7.91 -2.95 -29.85
CA SER A 506 -7.48 -3.74 -31.02
C SER A 506 -8.50 -4.79 -31.41
N ALA A 507 -9.13 -5.42 -30.46
CA ALA A 507 -10.14 -6.44 -30.72
C ALA A 507 -11.45 -5.85 -31.29
N LEU A 508 -11.83 -4.65 -30.89
CA LEU A 508 -13.00 -3.95 -31.47
C LEU A 508 -12.76 -3.64 -32.96
N VAL A 509 -11.57 -3.17 -33.32
CA VAL A 509 -11.21 -2.87 -34.71
C VAL A 509 -11.24 -4.12 -35.59
N MET A 510 -10.76 -5.27 -35.09
CA MET A 510 -10.79 -6.55 -35.82
C MET A 510 -12.21 -7.04 -36.05
N SER A 511 -13.09 -6.95 -35.05
CA SER A 511 -14.50 -7.38 -35.19
C SER A 511 -15.28 -6.53 -36.19
N GLU A 512 -15.03 -5.21 -36.26
CA GLU A 512 -15.64 -4.31 -37.26
C GLU A 512 -15.13 -4.57 -38.69
N SER A 513 -13.85 -4.96 -38.87
CA SER A 513 -13.28 -5.30 -40.15
C SER A 513 -13.83 -6.61 -40.70
N ASP A 514 -14.02 -7.62 -39.84
CA ASP A 514 -14.61 -8.91 -40.23
C ASP A 514 -16.08 -8.76 -40.64
N ILE A 515 -16.85 -7.89 -39.98
CA ILE A 515 -18.24 -7.57 -40.35
C ILE A 515 -18.29 -6.85 -41.73
N ARG A 516 -17.30 -5.99 -42.03
CA ARG A 516 -17.24 -5.30 -43.34
C ARG A 516 -16.80 -6.19 -44.48
N MET A 517 -16.00 -7.21 -44.22
CA MET A 517 -15.58 -8.17 -45.25
C MET A 517 -16.62 -9.27 -45.52
N SER A 518 -17.59 -9.47 -44.62
CA SER A 518 -18.69 -10.44 -44.77
C SER A 518 -19.96 -9.84 -45.42
N LYS A 519 -19.95 -8.54 -45.75
CA LYS A 519 -20.99 -7.84 -46.53
C LYS A 519 -20.50 -7.53 -47.95
#